data_198ff59f41414c00df049c0bf5d1ba9f
#
_entry.id   198ff59f41414c00df049c0bf5d1ba9f
#
_cell.length_a   1.000
_cell.length_b   1.000
_cell.length_c   1.000
_cell.angle_alpha   90.00
_cell.angle_beta   90.00
_cell.angle_gamma   90.00
#
_symmetry.space_group_name_H-M   'P 1'
#
loop_
_entity.id
_entity.type
_entity.pdbx_description
1 polymer ?
#
loop_
_entity_poly.entity_id
_entity_poly.type
_entity_poly.pdbx_seq_one_letter_code
_entity_poly.pdbx_strand_id
1 'polypeptide(L)'
;MEPELEHGGQAPQGPDPAVDTAMAELEDRLLRVAADFDNYKKRAAREREEYVAHANERLVKELLPILDDLERALDAVGQHEEATVEDGVRLVHRSLAALLEKNGVREIATEGMFDPHVHEALLSQPSEAEEGSVIDVVQKGYTLGDRVVRPARVVIASAPAAQEPDA
;
A
#
# COMPACT_ATOMS: atom_id res chain seq x y z
N MET A 1 72.25 -24.81 63.20
CA MET A 1 71.29 -25.83 62.60
C MET A 1 69.99 -25.13 62.40
N GLU A 2 69.89 -24.43 61.23
CA GLU A 2 68.76 -23.65 60.85
C GLU A 2 67.88 -24.52 59.94
N PRO A 3 66.55 -24.49 60.09
CA PRO A 3 65.67 -25.18 59.15
C PRO A 3 65.34 -24.24 57.95
N GLU A 4 65.69 -24.70 56.75
CA GLU A 4 65.25 -24.09 55.48
C GLU A 4 63.76 -24.19 55.36
N LEU A 5 63.11 -23.01 55.23
CA LEU A 5 61.70 -22.90 54.83
C LEU A 5 61.63 -22.96 53.29
N GLU A 6 61.32 -24.13 52.79
CA GLU A 6 60.92 -24.26 51.36
C GLU A 6 59.61 -23.51 51.10
N HIS A 7 59.74 -22.37 50.46
CA HIS A 7 58.58 -21.69 49.84
C HIS A 7 58.22 -22.44 48.55
N GLY A 8 57.27 -23.34 48.65
CA GLY A 8 56.60 -23.92 47.46
C GLY A 8 55.89 -22.84 46.66
N GLY A 9 56.61 -22.25 45.71
CA GLY A 9 56.00 -21.33 44.72
C GLY A 9 55.13 -22.14 43.82
N GLN A 10 53.79 -22.04 44.03
CA GLN A 10 52.81 -22.49 43.09
C GLN A 10 52.90 -21.58 41.84
N ALA A 11 53.40 -22.13 40.73
CA ALA A 11 53.38 -21.43 39.44
C ALA A 11 51.96 -20.99 39.10
N PRO A 12 51.77 -19.82 38.50
CA PRO A 12 50.46 -19.36 38.12
C PRO A 12 49.85 -20.41 37.18
N GLN A 13 48.76 -21.02 37.61
CA GLN A 13 47.96 -21.91 36.77
C GLN A 13 47.48 -21.08 35.58
N GLY A 14 47.87 -21.47 34.37
CA GLY A 14 47.35 -20.86 33.14
C GLY A 14 45.82 -20.93 33.09
N PRO A 15 45.19 -20.17 32.21
CA PRO A 15 43.73 -20.14 32.12
C PRO A 15 43.18 -21.57 32.04
N ASP A 16 42.15 -21.82 32.84
CA ASP A 16 41.50 -23.13 32.90
C ASP A 16 40.81 -23.41 31.55
N PRO A 17 41.17 -24.44 30.79
CA PRO A 17 40.58 -24.74 29.47
C PRO A 17 39.05 -24.88 29.50
N ALA A 18 38.47 -25.20 30.65
CA ALA A 18 37.03 -25.23 30.83
C ALA A 18 36.40 -23.81 30.81
N VAL A 19 37.12 -22.82 31.37
CA VAL A 19 36.69 -21.42 31.35
C VAL A 19 36.79 -20.85 29.94
N ASP A 20 37.85 -21.15 29.20
CA ASP A 20 38.02 -20.69 27.80
C ASP A 20 36.96 -21.26 26.89
N THR A 21 36.59 -22.55 27.07
CA THR A 21 35.48 -23.16 26.32
C THR A 21 34.12 -22.51 26.63
N ALA A 22 33.83 -22.27 27.91
CA ALA A 22 32.59 -21.61 28.33
C ALA A 22 32.52 -20.16 27.84
N MET A 23 33.64 -19.44 27.80
CA MET A 23 33.72 -18.10 27.21
C MET A 23 33.40 -18.10 25.71
N ALA A 24 34.03 -19.03 24.96
CA ALA A 24 33.76 -19.17 23.51
C ALA A 24 32.31 -19.51 23.22
N GLU A 25 31.69 -20.40 23.99
CA GLU A 25 30.27 -20.72 23.85
C GLU A 25 29.36 -19.51 24.16
N LEU A 26 29.73 -18.71 25.17
CA LEU A 26 28.99 -17.51 25.52
C LEU A 26 29.10 -16.43 24.43
N GLU A 27 30.30 -16.25 23.87
CA GLU A 27 30.54 -15.33 22.75
C GLU A 27 29.71 -15.73 21.50
N ASP A 28 29.72 -17.03 21.12
CA ASP A 28 28.91 -17.53 20.01
C ASP A 28 27.40 -17.26 20.24
N ARG A 29 26.95 -17.49 21.48
CA ARG A 29 25.57 -17.22 21.87
C ARG A 29 25.22 -15.73 21.80
N LEU A 30 26.11 -14.86 22.24
CA LEU A 30 25.96 -13.41 22.16
C LEU A 30 25.90 -12.94 20.71
N LEU A 31 26.80 -13.43 19.84
CA LEU A 31 26.80 -13.12 18.42
C LEU A 31 25.49 -13.56 17.75
N ARG A 32 24.99 -14.73 18.07
CA ARG A 32 23.71 -15.24 17.53
C ARG A 32 22.54 -14.38 17.99
N VAL A 33 22.44 -14.06 19.28
CA VAL A 33 21.39 -13.18 19.83
C VAL A 33 21.48 -11.78 19.22
N ALA A 34 22.67 -11.24 19.02
CA ALA A 34 22.87 -9.94 18.38
C ALA A 34 22.38 -9.95 16.92
N ALA A 35 22.68 -11.02 16.16
CA ALA A 35 22.22 -11.19 14.80
C ALA A 35 20.69 -11.33 14.72
N ASP A 36 20.09 -12.12 15.61
CA ASP A 36 18.64 -12.29 15.69
C ASP A 36 17.94 -10.99 16.07
N PHE A 37 18.51 -10.23 16.98
CA PHE A 37 17.98 -8.91 17.36
C PHE A 37 18.05 -7.91 16.21
N ASP A 38 19.14 -7.89 15.45
CA ASP A 38 19.27 -7.01 14.28
C ASP A 38 18.26 -7.37 13.19
N ASN A 39 18.06 -8.67 12.94
CA ASN A 39 17.02 -9.17 12.03
C ASN A 39 15.61 -8.81 12.52
N TYR A 40 15.33 -8.96 13.81
CA TYR A 40 14.06 -8.54 14.41
C TYR A 40 13.81 -7.04 14.24
N LYS A 41 14.84 -6.21 14.53
CA LYS A 41 14.75 -4.75 14.39
C LYS A 41 14.44 -4.33 12.95
N LYS A 42 15.09 -4.95 11.96
CA LYS A 42 14.84 -4.70 10.54
C LYS A 42 13.43 -5.11 10.13
N ARG A 43 12.94 -6.27 10.61
CA ARG A 43 11.58 -6.72 10.35
C ARG A 43 10.55 -5.81 10.99
N ALA A 44 10.70 -5.47 12.27
CA ALA A 44 9.80 -4.58 12.99
C ALA A 44 9.72 -3.17 12.35
N ALA A 45 10.84 -2.66 11.81
CA ALA A 45 10.85 -1.40 11.08
C ALA A 45 10.00 -1.47 9.80
N ARG A 46 10.12 -2.54 9.00
CA ARG A 46 9.31 -2.75 7.79
C ARG A 46 7.83 -2.91 8.13
N GLU A 47 7.49 -3.74 9.11
CA GLU A 47 6.10 -3.93 9.58
C GLU A 47 5.49 -2.61 10.04
N ARG A 48 6.28 -1.74 10.71
CA ARG A 48 5.82 -0.41 11.11
C ARG A 48 5.58 0.52 9.92
N GLU A 49 6.48 0.52 8.93
CA GLU A 49 6.32 1.30 7.70
C GLU A 49 5.07 0.87 6.93
N GLU A 50 4.85 -0.44 6.79
CA GLU A 50 3.65 -1.00 6.16
C GLU A 50 2.39 -0.62 6.94
N TYR A 51 2.42 -0.72 8.27
CA TYR A 51 1.28 -0.33 9.11
C TYR A 51 0.94 1.15 8.96
N VAL A 52 1.93 2.05 8.93
CA VAL A 52 1.72 3.49 8.74
C VAL A 52 1.20 3.78 7.33
N ALA A 53 1.74 3.12 6.31
CA ALA A 53 1.29 3.28 4.92
C ALA A 53 -0.19 2.90 4.74
N HIS A 54 -0.70 1.93 5.51
CA HIS A 54 -2.07 1.43 5.39
C HIS A 54 -3.02 1.92 6.50
N ALA A 55 -2.50 2.63 7.53
CA ALA A 55 -3.29 3.08 8.68
C ALA A 55 -4.51 3.93 8.28
N ASN A 56 -4.40 4.69 7.20
CA ASN A 56 -5.46 5.58 6.73
C ASN A 56 -6.37 4.97 5.66
N GLU A 57 -6.16 3.72 5.27
CA GLU A 57 -6.96 3.07 4.20
C GLU A 57 -8.47 3.11 4.48
N ARG A 58 -8.86 2.84 5.73
CA ARG A 58 -10.26 2.88 6.14
C ARG A 58 -10.84 4.29 5.99
N LEU A 59 -10.10 5.30 6.47
CA LEU A 59 -10.52 6.70 6.37
C LEU A 59 -10.65 7.12 4.90
N VAL A 60 -9.70 6.73 4.07
CA VAL A 60 -9.74 7.02 2.63
C VAL A 60 -10.98 6.38 2.00
N LYS A 61 -11.28 5.10 2.31
CA LYS A 61 -12.50 4.42 1.82
C LYS A 61 -13.79 5.13 2.22
N GLU A 62 -13.83 5.71 3.41
CA GLU A 62 -14.97 6.45 3.93
C GLU A 62 -15.10 7.84 3.27
N LEU A 63 -14.00 8.45 2.81
CA LEU A 63 -13.98 9.77 2.14
C LEU A 63 -14.32 9.70 0.64
N LEU A 64 -14.01 8.61 -0.04
CA LEU A 64 -14.25 8.47 -1.48
C LEU A 64 -15.72 8.64 -1.89
N PRO A 65 -16.72 8.08 -1.17
CA PRO A 65 -18.14 8.31 -1.50
C PRO A 65 -18.54 9.80 -1.44
N ILE A 66 -17.93 10.57 -0.52
CA ILE A 66 -18.18 12.02 -0.41
C ILE A 66 -17.66 12.75 -1.65
N LEU A 67 -16.51 12.32 -2.18
CA LEU A 67 -15.99 12.86 -3.43
C LEU A 67 -16.90 12.52 -4.60
N ASP A 68 -17.40 11.27 -4.69
CA ASP A 68 -18.33 10.83 -5.74
C ASP A 68 -19.64 11.63 -5.69
N ASP A 69 -20.20 11.88 -4.49
CA ASP A 69 -21.41 12.67 -4.29
C ASP A 69 -21.21 14.13 -4.74
N LEU A 70 -20.01 14.67 -4.45
CA LEU A 70 -19.66 16.03 -4.85
C LEU A 70 -19.49 16.17 -6.35
N GLU A 71 -18.88 15.20 -7.02
CA GLU A 71 -18.76 15.15 -8.48
C GLU A 71 -20.15 15.08 -9.12
N ARG A 72 -21.03 14.21 -8.59
CA ARG A 72 -22.42 14.08 -9.07
C ARG A 72 -23.24 15.36 -8.89
N ALA A 73 -23.05 16.07 -7.76
CA ALA A 73 -23.69 17.35 -7.52
C ALA A 73 -23.22 18.42 -8.52
N LEU A 74 -21.93 18.45 -8.85
CA LEU A 74 -21.38 19.37 -9.86
C LEU A 74 -21.96 19.11 -11.25
N ASP A 75 -22.07 17.84 -11.65
CA ASP A 75 -22.64 17.46 -12.95
C ASP A 75 -24.11 17.85 -13.05
N ALA A 76 -24.87 17.76 -11.95
CA ALA A 76 -26.28 18.19 -11.91
C ALA A 76 -26.44 19.71 -11.99
N VAL A 77 -25.54 20.50 -11.38
CA VAL A 77 -25.59 21.97 -11.38
C VAL A 77 -25.23 22.55 -12.76
N GLY A 78 -24.31 21.91 -13.49
CA GLY A 78 -23.94 22.35 -14.85
C GLY A 78 -25.11 22.40 -15.85
N GLN A 79 -26.29 21.85 -15.48
CA GLN A 79 -27.53 21.88 -16.28
C GLN A 79 -28.50 23.00 -15.84
N HIS A 80 -28.21 23.76 -14.78
CA HIS A 80 -29.07 24.81 -14.21
C HIS A 80 -28.24 26.07 -13.92
N GLU A 81 -28.72 27.24 -14.30
CA GLU A 81 -28.02 28.54 -14.29
C GLU A 81 -27.79 29.14 -12.87
N GLU A 82 -27.19 28.42 -11.93
CA GLU A 82 -26.80 28.99 -10.64
C GLU A 82 -25.26 28.98 -10.47
N ALA A 83 -24.58 29.79 -11.27
CA ALA A 83 -23.10 29.85 -11.37
C ALA A 83 -22.34 30.03 -10.05
N THR A 84 -22.94 30.68 -9.05
CA THR A 84 -22.25 31.01 -7.77
C THR A 84 -22.11 29.80 -6.85
N VAL A 85 -23.07 28.89 -6.83
CA VAL A 85 -23.07 27.66 -6.05
C VAL A 85 -22.13 26.66 -6.69
N GLU A 86 -22.14 26.58 -8.02
CA GLU A 86 -21.26 25.73 -8.81
C GLU A 86 -19.78 26.02 -8.51
N ASP A 87 -19.36 27.26 -8.53
CA ASP A 87 -17.98 27.66 -8.26
C ASP A 87 -17.53 27.29 -6.83
N GLY A 88 -18.43 27.44 -5.86
CA GLY A 88 -18.18 27.03 -4.46
C GLY A 88 -17.98 25.52 -4.33
N VAL A 89 -18.87 24.73 -4.94
CA VAL A 89 -18.79 23.25 -4.91
C VAL A 89 -17.55 22.77 -5.65
N ARG A 90 -17.22 23.37 -6.81
CA ARG A 90 -15.98 23.06 -7.56
C ARG A 90 -14.72 23.34 -6.73
N LEU A 91 -14.74 24.41 -5.92
CA LEU A 91 -13.59 24.72 -5.04
C LEU A 91 -13.43 23.64 -3.97
N VAL A 92 -14.51 23.23 -3.32
CA VAL A 92 -14.49 22.16 -2.31
C VAL A 92 -14.04 20.84 -2.93
N HIS A 93 -14.56 20.48 -4.10
CA HIS A 93 -14.13 19.29 -4.84
C HIS A 93 -12.62 19.30 -5.11
N ARG A 94 -12.08 20.42 -5.66
CA ARG A 94 -10.63 20.56 -5.92
C ARG A 94 -9.80 20.45 -4.66
N SER A 95 -10.26 21.04 -3.56
CA SER A 95 -9.55 20.99 -2.29
C SER A 95 -9.51 19.58 -1.71
N LEU A 96 -10.62 18.83 -1.82
CA LEU A 96 -10.70 17.45 -1.38
C LEU A 96 -9.82 16.53 -2.25
N ALA A 97 -9.87 16.69 -3.58
CA ALA A 97 -9.03 15.93 -4.50
C ALA A 97 -7.53 16.18 -4.22
N ALA A 98 -7.12 17.43 -4.03
CA ALA A 98 -5.74 17.78 -3.68
C ALA A 98 -5.31 17.22 -2.31
N LEU A 99 -6.23 17.18 -1.33
CA LEU A 99 -5.96 16.56 -0.02
C LEU A 99 -5.72 15.06 -0.15
N LEU A 100 -6.54 14.37 -0.95
CA LEU A 100 -6.40 12.93 -1.21
C LEU A 100 -5.07 12.65 -1.92
N GLU A 101 -4.73 13.41 -2.96
CA GLU A 101 -3.47 13.28 -3.69
C GLU A 101 -2.25 13.51 -2.78
N LYS A 102 -2.29 14.52 -1.91
CA LYS A 102 -1.25 14.79 -0.90
C LYS A 102 -1.04 13.62 0.06
N ASN A 103 -2.09 12.86 0.35
CA ASN A 103 -2.04 11.66 1.19
C ASN A 103 -1.72 10.37 0.39
N GLY A 104 -1.30 10.48 -0.86
CA GLY A 104 -0.86 9.38 -1.69
C GLY A 104 -1.99 8.63 -2.40
N VAL A 105 -3.21 9.17 -2.40
CA VAL A 105 -4.33 8.64 -3.17
C VAL A 105 -4.19 9.09 -4.63
N ARG A 106 -4.29 8.17 -5.57
CA ARG A 106 -4.26 8.46 -7.01
C ARG A 106 -5.46 7.84 -7.71
N GLU A 107 -6.03 8.55 -8.66
CA GLU A 107 -7.07 8.03 -9.53
C GLU A 107 -6.49 6.95 -10.45
N ILE A 108 -7.24 5.87 -10.65
CA ILE A 108 -6.87 4.77 -11.56
C ILE A 108 -7.19 5.23 -12.98
N ALA A 109 -6.20 5.12 -13.87
CA ALA A 109 -6.41 5.40 -15.30
C ALA A 109 -7.42 4.41 -15.88
N THR A 110 -8.42 4.93 -16.59
CA THR A 110 -9.50 4.15 -17.21
C THR A 110 -9.49 4.25 -18.73
N GLU A 111 -8.43 4.82 -19.30
CA GLU A 111 -8.24 4.90 -20.74
C GLU A 111 -7.57 3.61 -21.25
N GLY A 112 -8.10 3.02 -22.31
CA GLY A 112 -7.54 1.83 -22.96
C GLY A 112 -8.19 0.52 -22.54
N MET A 113 -7.37 -0.54 -22.41
CA MET A 113 -7.85 -1.89 -22.13
C MET A 113 -8.24 -2.10 -20.67
N PHE A 114 -9.21 -2.98 -20.46
CA PHE A 114 -9.60 -3.42 -19.12
C PHE A 114 -8.46 -4.19 -18.44
N ASP A 115 -8.13 -3.80 -17.20
CA ASP A 115 -7.17 -4.49 -16.35
C ASP A 115 -7.87 -5.05 -15.09
N PRO A 116 -7.95 -6.38 -14.92
CA PRO A 116 -8.61 -7.00 -13.75
C PRO A 116 -7.99 -6.65 -12.39
N HIS A 117 -6.74 -6.16 -12.37
CA HIS A 117 -6.07 -5.80 -11.12
C HIS A 117 -6.56 -4.46 -10.54
N VAL A 118 -7.05 -3.58 -11.40
CA VAL A 118 -7.42 -2.21 -11.01
C VAL A 118 -8.84 -1.82 -11.44
N HIS A 119 -9.47 -2.59 -12.33
CA HIS A 119 -10.83 -2.34 -12.84
C HIS A 119 -11.81 -3.45 -12.44
N GLU A 120 -13.06 -3.08 -12.25
CA GLU A 120 -14.22 -3.96 -12.08
C GLU A 120 -15.21 -3.73 -13.22
N ALA A 121 -15.35 -4.69 -14.13
CA ALA A 121 -16.32 -4.60 -15.21
C ALA A 121 -17.74 -4.86 -14.67
N LEU A 122 -18.61 -3.86 -14.81
CA LEU A 122 -20.03 -3.99 -14.44
C LEU A 122 -20.88 -4.55 -15.56
N LEU A 123 -20.62 -4.08 -16.77
CA LEU A 123 -21.37 -4.41 -17.97
C LEU A 123 -20.41 -4.55 -19.14
N SER A 124 -20.81 -5.39 -20.09
CA SER A 124 -20.22 -5.47 -21.42
C SER A 124 -21.26 -4.98 -22.42
N GLN A 125 -20.90 -4.00 -23.23
CA GLN A 125 -21.83 -3.36 -24.17
C GLN A 125 -21.26 -3.42 -25.60
N PRO A 126 -22.08 -3.76 -26.60
CA PRO A 126 -21.69 -3.69 -28.00
C PRO A 126 -21.20 -2.28 -28.37
N SER A 127 -20.00 -2.19 -28.96
CA SER A 127 -19.36 -0.93 -29.33
C SER A 127 -18.48 -1.10 -30.57
N GLU A 128 -18.19 0.01 -31.25
CA GLU A 128 -17.20 0.07 -32.33
C GLU A 128 -15.75 0.11 -31.79
N ALA A 129 -15.58 0.32 -30.46
CA ALA A 129 -14.28 0.30 -29.81
C ALA A 129 -13.69 -1.12 -29.78
N GLU A 130 -12.38 -1.20 -29.56
CA GLU A 130 -11.67 -2.48 -29.43
C GLU A 130 -12.29 -3.35 -28.32
N GLU A 131 -12.55 -4.63 -28.60
CA GLU A 131 -13.14 -5.56 -27.65
C GLU A 131 -12.30 -5.65 -26.38
N GLY A 132 -12.95 -5.51 -25.22
CA GLY A 132 -12.28 -5.47 -23.92
C GLY A 132 -11.72 -4.09 -23.52
N SER A 133 -11.88 -3.04 -24.35
CA SER A 133 -11.54 -1.68 -23.96
C SER A 133 -12.58 -1.08 -23.03
N VAL A 134 -12.18 -0.15 -22.18
CA VAL A 134 -13.08 0.63 -21.33
C VAL A 134 -13.77 1.68 -22.19
N ILE A 135 -15.11 1.67 -22.21
CA ILE A 135 -15.93 2.62 -22.99
C ILE A 135 -16.66 3.63 -22.12
N ASP A 136 -16.87 3.31 -20.83
CA ASP A 136 -17.51 4.23 -19.88
C ASP A 136 -17.03 3.94 -18.46
N VAL A 137 -17.06 4.98 -17.60
CA VAL A 137 -16.64 4.91 -16.20
C VAL A 137 -17.81 5.22 -15.29
N VAL A 138 -18.41 4.19 -14.72
CA VAL A 138 -19.55 4.33 -13.81
C VAL A 138 -19.11 4.89 -12.46
N GLN A 139 -17.91 4.50 -12.00
CA GLN A 139 -17.34 4.97 -10.74
C GLN A 139 -15.81 4.96 -10.82
N LYS A 140 -15.20 6.09 -10.49
CA LYS A 140 -13.73 6.22 -10.47
C LYS A 140 -13.10 5.30 -9.44
N GLY A 141 -11.98 4.69 -9.81
CA GLY A 141 -11.14 3.89 -8.93
C GLY A 141 -10.00 4.69 -8.33
N TYR A 142 -9.49 4.23 -7.18
CA TYR A 142 -8.39 4.91 -6.50
C TYR A 142 -7.40 3.92 -5.89
N THR A 143 -6.12 4.31 -5.92
CA THR A 143 -5.03 3.63 -5.21
C THR A 143 -4.54 4.49 -4.05
N LEU A 144 -3.97 3.85 -3.02
CA LEU A 144 -3.18 4.50 -1.97
C LEU A 144 -1.76 3.93 -2.03
N GLY A 145 -0.83 4.74 -2.51
CA GLY A 145 0.47 4.22 -2.93
C GLY A 145 0.32 3.15 -4.01
N ASP A 146 0.85 1.95 -3.75
CA ASP A 146 0.78 0.80 -4.67
C ASP A 146 -0.45 -0.11 -4.46
N ARG A 147 -1.31 0.22 -3.49
CA ARG A 147 -2.46 -0.61 -3.15
C ARG A 147 -3.75 -0.03 -3.73
N VAL A 148 -4.53 -0.88 -4.41
CA VAL A 148 -5.89 -0.53 -4.84
C VAL A 148 -6.81 -0.43 -3.61
N VAL A 149 -7.33 0.76 -3.35
CA VAL A 149 -8.32 1.04 -2.29
C VAL A 149 -9.74 0.75 -2.79
N ARG A 150 -9.99 1.14 -4.04
CA ARG A 150 -11.24 0.91 -4.73
C ARG A 150 -10.96 0.74 -6.23
N PRO A 151 -11.34 -0.37 -6.87
CA PRO A 151 -11.21 -0.52 -8.31
C PRO A 151 -12.11 0.48 -9.04
N ALA A 152 -11.75 0.85 -10.27
CA ALA A 152 -12.62 1.63 -11.12
C ALA A 152 -13.72 0.71 -11.68
N ARG A 153 -14.99 1.11 -11.53
CA ARG A 153 -16.14 0.36 -12.05
C ARG A 153 -16.47 0.88 -13.44
N VAL A 154 -16.29 0.01 -14.42
CA VAL A 154 -16.30 0.39 -15.83
C VAL A 154 -17.28 -0.45 -16.66
N VAL A 155 -17.66 0.10 -17.82
CA VAL A 155 -18.31 -0.62 -18.89
C VAL A 155 -17.24 -0.94 -19.93
N ILE A 156 -17.21 -2.19 -20.41
CA ILE A 156 -16.26 -2.64 -21.41
C ILE A 156 -16.93 -2.87 -22.77
N ALA A 157 -16.17 -2.69 -23.83
CA ALA A 157 -16.61 -2.99 -25.18
C ALA A 157 -16.76 -4.51 -25.38
N SER A 158 -17.86 -4.95 -25.98
CA SER A 158 -17.99 -6.28 -26.59
C SER A 158 -18.09 -6.14 -28.11
N ALA A 159 -17.90 -7.25 -28.79
CA ALA A 159 -18.10 -7.29 -30.24
C ALA A 159 -19.46 -6.68 -30.62
N PRO A 160 -19.54 -5.90 -31.72
CA PRO A 160 -20.79 -5.38 -32.23
C PRO A 160 -21.76 -6.53 -32.42
N ALA A 161 -23.02 -6.36 -32.03
CA ALA A 161 -24.06 -7.34 -32.29
C ALA A 161 -24.11 -7.58 -33.81
N ALA A 162 -23.88 -8.82 -34.22
CA ALA A 162 -24.05 -9.20 -35.64
C ALA A 162 -25.46 -8.77 -36.06
N GLN A 163 -25.56 -7.86 -37.02
CA GLN A 163 -26.86 -7.56 -37.67
C GLN A 163 -27.32 -8.87 -38.31
N GLU A 164 -28.38 -9.45 -37.77
CA GLU A 164 -29.04 -10.55 -38.47
C GLU A 164 -29.47 -10.00 -39.85
N PRO A 165 -29.08 -10.65 -40.95
CA PRO A 165 -29.56 -10.22 -42.24
C PRO A 165 -31.07 -10.39 -42.25
N ASP A 166 -31.79 -9.28 -42.50
CA ASP A 166 -33.22 -9.26 -42.77
C ASP A 166 -33.55 -10.31 -43.84
N ALA A 167 -34.38 -11.29 -43.47
CA ALA A 167 -34.84 -12.38 -44.34
C ALA A 167 -36.12 -11.96 -45.09
#